data_a21533fb59f5e2f56f290e9b469567fd
#
_entry.id   a21533fb59f5e2f56f290e9b469567fd
#
_cell.length_a   1.000
_cell.length_b   1.000
_cell.length_c   1.000
_cell.angle_alpha   90.00
_cell.angle_beta   90.00
_cell.angle_gamma   90.00
#
_symmetry.space_group_name_H-M   'P 1'
#
loop_
_entity.id
_entity.type
_entity.pdbx_description
1 polymer ?
#
loop_
_entity_poly.entity_id
_entity_poly.type
_entity_poly.pdbx_seq_one_letter_code
_entity_poly.pdbx_strand_id
1 'polypeptide(L)'
;MKLDREGSNALLHQPEEDAKAMPREHKTRPRYETELAQPVCDFLESQGYAVRSEVNDCDIVGTRGDHMVVVELKRNFTVSLLAQAADRQRLADAVYVALPRPAEPLHGKRWHALRHLLRRLELGLLFVSFTTGKPNIQIVFHPTPFARKRDHRRRRALLREVNGRSKDFNRGGSTGRKLVTAYRENAIYVACGLEALGDASPATLRNLGTGPKTHAILYSNVYDWFERVDRGVYRLKDAGREALAEYADLAGHYRKEIARAQSEQES
;
A
#
# COMPACT_ATOMS: atom_id res chain seq x y z
N MET A 1 18.66 -33.70 -11.88
CA MET A 1 17.98 -33.30 -13.10
C MET A 1 18.09 -31.79 -13.21
N LYS A 2 19.01 -31.28 -14.03
CA LYS A 2 19.27 -29.88 -14.24
C LYS A 2 18.17 -29.36 -15.19
N LEU A 3 17.33 -28.44 -14.72
CA LEU A 3 16.40 -27.70 -15.56
C LEU A 3 17.19 -26.63 -16.29
N ASP A 4 17.22 -26.75 -17.59
CA ASP A 4 17.95 -25.89 -18.50
C ASP A 4 17.45 -24.43 -18.45
N ARG A 5 18.42 -23.53 -18.37
CA ARG A 5 18.22 -22.06 -18.32
C ARG A 5 17.99 -21.46 -19.72
N GLU A 6 17.25 -22.11 -20.59
CA GLU A 6 16.99 -21.57 -21.95
C GLU A 6 15.71 -20.75 -22.10
N GLY A 7 14.93 -20.51 -21.03
CA GLY A 7 13.71 -19.72 -21.06
C GLY A 7 13.88 -18.20 -21.18
N SER A 8 15.13 -17.68 -21.21
CA SER A 8 15.38 -16.22 -21.18
C SER A 8 15.28 -15.52 -22.54
N ASN A 9 15.16 -16.25 -23.65
CA ASN A 9 15.27 -15.67 -24.99
C ASN A 9 13.92 -15.46 -25.71
N ALA A 10 12.80 -15.68 -25.03
CA ALA A 10 11.45 -15.59 -25.61
C ALA A 10 10.69 -14.29 -25.26
N LEU A 11 11.22 -13.44 -24.36
CA LEU A 11 10.58 -12.17 -24.04
C LEU A 11 10.85 -11.10 -25.07
N LEU A 12 9.95 -10.10 -25.13
CA LEU A 12 10.09 -8.93 -25.99
C LEU A 12 11.35 -8.12 -25.63
N HIS A 13 12.00 -7.53 -26.62
CA HIS A 13 13.17 -6.71 -26.41
C HIS A 13 12.88 -5.22 -26.69
N GLN A 14 13.48 -4.32 -25.91
CA GLN A 14 13.40 -2.89 -26.16
C GLN A 14 14.31 -2.57 -27.35
N PRO A 15 13.83 -1.80 -28.36
CA PRO A 15 14.69 -1.31 -29.44
C PRO A 15 15.86 -0.47 -28.89
N GLU A 16 17.05 -0.62 -29.46
CA GLU A 16 18.30 0.03 -28.99
C GLU A 16 18.29 1.58 -29.05
N GLU A 17 17.40 2.17 -29.87
CA GLU A 17 17.37 3.63 -30.10
C GLU A 17 16.71 4.45 -28.96
N ASP A 18 16.09 3.84 -27.95
CA ASP A 18 15.22 4.54 -27.00
C ASP A 18 15.88 5.02 -25.70
N ALA A 19 17.20 4.94 -25.57
CA ALA A 19 17.91 5.36 -24.35
C ALA A 19 18.11 6.90 -24.21
N LYS A 20 17.78 7.71 -25.24
CA LYS A 20 17.91 9.17 -25.19
C LYS A 20 16.63 9.83 -24.67
N ALA A 21 16.80 10.74 -23.69
CA ALA A 21 15.72 11.58 -23.17
C ALA A 21 15.03 12.35 -24.30
N MET A 22 13.76 12.04 -24.56
CA MET A 22 12.97 12.66 -25.61
C MET A 22 12.55 14.10 -25.27
N PRO A 23 12.50 15.04 -26.26
CA PRO A 23 12.01 16.40 -26.06
C PRO A 23 10.53 16.42 -25.61
N ARG A 24 10.15 17.47 -24.85
CA ARG A 24 8.77 17.70 -24.42
C ARG A 24 7.93 18.21 -25.59
N GLU A 25 7.43 17.33 -26.45
CA GLU A 25 6.53 17.68 -27.55
C GLU A 25 5.09 17.25 -27.26
N HIS A 26 4.12 17.90 -27.90
CA HIS A 26 2.68 17.71 -27.74
C HIS A 26 2.27 16.24 -27.83
N LYS A 27 1.93 15.65 -26.69
CA LYS A 27 1.47 14.25 -26.58
C LYS A 27 0.00 14.19 -26.96
N THR A 28 -0.33 13.69 -28.13
CA THR A 28 -1.70 13.36 -28.51
C THR A 28 -2.10 12.07 -27.79
N ARG A 29 -3.17 12.12 -27.00
CA ARG A 29 -3.71 10.92 -26.36
C ARG A 29 -4.65 10.23 -27.35
N PRO A 30 -4.56 8.89 -27.55
CA PRO A 30 -5.42 8.17 -28.48
C PRO A 30 -6.90 8.34 -28.09
N ARG A 31 -7.75 8.54 -29.10
CA ARG A 31 -9.21 8.65 -28.92
C ARG A 31 -9.85 7.29 -28.80
N TYR A 32 -9.34 6.28 -29.50
CA TYR A 32 -9.85 4.92 -29.58
C TYR A 32 -8.78 3.89 -29.16
N GLU A 33 -9.20 2.73 -28.66
CA GLU A 33 -8.30 1.60 -28.34
C GLU A 33 -7.66 1.03 -29.60
N THR A 34 -8.37 1.07 -30.73
CA THR A 34 -7.87 0.65 -32.04
C THR A 34 -6.61 1.41 -32.51
N GLU A 35 -6.41 2.65 -32.05
CA GLU A 35 -5.19 3.41 -32.35
C GLU A 35 -3.94 2.82 -31.69
N LEU A 36 -4.11 2.03 -30.61
CA LEU A 36 -3.01 1.32 -29.95
C LEU A 36 -2.63 0.03 -30.68
N ALA A 37 -3.55 -0.57 -31.45
CA ALA A 37 -3.37 -1.89 -32.03
C ALA A 37 -2.22 -1.91 -33.05
N GLN A 38 -2.26 -1.04 -34.05
CA GLN A 38 -1.25 -1.07 -35.13
C GLN A 38 0.18 -0.88 -34.59
N PRO A 39 0.49 0.10 -33.72
CA PRO A 39 1.81 0.23 -33.13
C PRO A 39 2.29 -1.01 -32.39
N VAL A 40 1.39 -1.70 -31.66
CA VAL A 40 1.73 -2.93 -30.94
C VAL A 40 1.96 -4.08 -31.93
N CYS A 41 1.18 -4.20 -33.00
CA CYS A 41 1.40 -5.19 -34.05
C CYS A 41 2.75 -5.00 -34.71
N ASP A 42 3.05 -3.77 -35.18
CA ASP A 42 4.32 -3.43 -35.83
C ASP A 42 5.52 -3.74 -34.91
N PHE A 43 5.37 -3.44 -33.63
CA PHE A 43 6.39 -3.76 -32.62
C PHE A 43 6.59 -5.27 -32.47
N LEU A 44 5.54 -6.08 -32.32
CA LEU A 44 5.65 -7.53 -32.20
C LEU A 44 6.22 -8.16 -33.47
N GLU A 45 5.83 -7.68 -34.65
CA GLU A 45 6.40 -8.12 -35.94
C GLU A 45 7.90 -7.81 -36.03
N SER A 46 8.33 -6.63 -35.57
CA SER A 46 9.75 -6.28 -35.49
C SER A 46 10.56 -7.21 -34.56
N GLN A 47 9.89 -7.84 -33.59
CA GLN A 47 10.47 -8.84 -32.68
C GLN A 47 10.41 -10.28 -33.27
N GLY A 48 9.96 -10.43 -34.52
CA GLY A 48 9.88 -11.71 -35.22
C GLY A 48 8.66 -12.56 -34.86
N TYR A 49 7.60 -11.96 -34.30
CA TYR A 49 6.33 -12.65 -34.08
C TYR A 49 5.43 -12.59 -35.32
N ALA A 50 4.75 -13.68 -35.62
CA ALA A 50 3.58 -13.67 -36.50
C ALA A 50 2.39 -13.15 -35.71
N VAL A 51 1.80 -12.02 -36.13
CA VAL A 51 0.79 -11.30 -35.35
C VAL A 51 -0.61 -11.47 -35.94
N ARG A 52 -1.60 -11.59 -35.07
CA ARG A 52 -3.04 -11.58 -35.40
C ARG A 52 -3.79 -10.74 -34.38
N SER A 53 -4.72 -9.91 -34.85
CA SER A 53 -5.60 -9.10 -34.02
C SER A 53 -6.98 -9.75 -33.89
N GLU A 54 -7.66 -9.48 -32.78
CA GLU A 54 -9.05 -9.94 -32.51
C GLU A 54 -9.25 -11.44 -32.69
N VAL A 55 -8.39 -12.24 -32.03
CA VAL A 55 -8.48 -13.70 -32.07
C VAL A 55 -9.03 -14.22 -30.75
N ASN A 56 -10.20 -14.88 -30.77
CA ASN A 56 -10.83 -15.49 -29.60
C ASN A 56 -10.88 -14.54 -28.39
N ASP A 57 -11.42 -13.34 -28.60
CA ASP A 57 -11.54 -12.27 -27.60
C ASP A 57 -10.20 -11.70 -27.10
N CYS A 58 -9.06 -12.08 -27.68
CA CYS A 58 -7.76 -11.46 -27.42
C CYS A 58 -7.57 -10.29 -28.39
N ASP A 59 -7.16 -9.13 -27.87
CA ASP A 59 -6.95 -7.94 -28.73
C ASP A 59 -5.82 -8.18 -29.73
N ILE A 60 -4.66 -8.68 -29.26
CA ILE A 60 -3.51 -9.03 -30.12
C ILE A 60 -2.85 -10.32 -29.62
N VAL A 61 -2.60 -11.23 -30.56
CA VAL A 61 -1.86 -12.49 -30.34
C VAL A 61 -0.62 -12.51 -31.26
N GLY A 62 0.54 -12.71 -30.67
CA GLY A 62 1.81 -12.91 -31.40
C GLY A 62 2.35 -14.32 -31.15
N THR A 63 2.75 -15.03 -32.20
CA THR A 63 3.37 -16.36 -32.11
C THR A 63 4.75 -16.38 -32.75
N ARG A 64 5.70 -17.06 -32.10
CA ARG A 64 7.05 -17.29 -32.61
C ARG A 64 7.51 -18.69 -32.23
N GLY A 65 7.45 -19.63 -33.17
CA GLY A 65 7.52 -21.06 -32.88
C GLY A 65 6.38 -21.46 -31.96
N ASP A 66 6.68 -22.14 -30.88
CA ASP A 66 5.70 -22.56 -29.88
C ASP A 66 5.41 -21.48 -28.83
N HIS A 67 6.14 -20.36 -28.85
CA HIS A 67 5.97 -19.29 -27.89
C HIS A 67 4.84 -18.34 -28.31
N MET A 68 3.88 -18.12 -27.39
CA MET A 68 2.72 -17.26 -27.59
C MET A 68 2.74 -16.08 -26.63
N VAL A 69 2.55 -14.88 -27.18
CA VAL A 69 2.38 -13.63 -26.44
C VAL A 69 0.98 -13.09 -26.70
N VAL A 70 0.28 -12.67 -25.65
CA VAL A 70 -0.99 -11.94 -25.77
C VAL A 70 -0.80 -10.53 -25.22
N VAL A 71 -1.37 -9.55 -25.92
CA VAL A 71 -1.39 -8.15 -25.49
C VAL A 71 -2.82 -7.65 -25.47
N GLU A 72 -3.30 -7.27 -24.29
CA GLU A 72 -4.60 -6.63 -24.08
C GLU A 72 -4.44 -5.10 -24.11
N LEU A 73 -5.30 -4.44 -24.87
CA LEU A 73 -5.24 -2.99 -25.12
C LEU A 73 -6.30 -2.26 -24.33
N LYS A 74 -5.95 -1.17 -23.66
CA LYS A 74 -6.93 -0.25 -23.06
C LYS A 74 -6.42 1.18 -23.05
N ARG A 75 -7.35 2.13 -23.15
CA ARG A 75 -7.02 3.57 -23.04
C ARG A 75 -6.74 3.98 -21.59
N ASN A 76 -7.34 3.26 -20.65
CA ASN A 76 -7.21 3.51 -19.22
C ASN A 76 -7.03 2.20 -18.48
N PHE A 77 -6.37 2.27 -17.34
CA PHE A 77 -6.26 1.15 -16.44
C PHE A 77 -7.60 0.87 -15.76
N THR A 78 -8.17 -0.32 -15.99
CA THR A 78 -9.46 -0.76 -15.45
C THR A 78 -9.35 -2.15 -14.82
N VAL A 79 -10.30 -2.50 -13.96
CA VAL A 79 -10.40 -3.87 -13.41
C VAL A 79 -10.72 -4.87 -14.51
N SER A 80 -11.55 -4.49 -15.49
CA SER A 80 -11.87 -5.32 -16.65
C SER A 80 -10.61 -5.74 -17.43
N LEU A 81 -9.70 -4.79 -17.70
CA LEU A 81 -8.40 -5.08 -18.32
C LEU A 81 -7.62 -6.15 -17.54
N LEU A 82 -7.58 -6.03 -16.21
CA LEU A 82 -6.85 -7.01 -15.38
C LEU A 82 -7.50 -8.38 -15.42
N ALA A 83 -8.83 -8.46 -15.42
CA ALA A 83 -9.54 -9.72 -15.49
C ALA A 83 -9.28 -10.40 -16.85
N GLN A 84 -9.40 -9.66 -17.96
CA GLN A 84 -9.08 -10.16 -19.29
C GLN A 84 -7.64 -10.66 -19.37
N ALA A 85 -6.67 -9.82 -19.02
CA ALA A 85 -5.25 -10.19 -19.07
C ALA A 85 -4.92 -11.40 -18.18
N ALA A 86 -5.52 -11.52 -16.99
CA ALA A 86 -5.32 -12.68 -16.12
C ALA A 86 -5.91 -13.98 -16.72
N ASP A 87 -7.04 -13.90 -17.42
CA ASP A 87 -7.61 -15.07 -18.09
C ASP A 87 -6.73 -15.55 -19.26
N ARG A 88 -6.10 -14.62 -20.00
CA ARG A 88 -5.18 -14.96 -21.09
C ARG A 88 -3.92 -15.69 -20.64
N GLN A 89 -3.53 -15.57 -19.36
CA GLN A 89 -2.40 -16.33 -18.81
C GLN A 89 -2.60 -17.85 -18.80
N ARG A 90 -3.82 -18.32 -18.99
CA ARG A 90 -4.13 -19.75 -19.15
C ARG A 90 -3.77 -20.29 -20.53
N LEU A 91 -3.54 -19.42 -21.49
CA LEU A 91 -3.35 -19.74 -22.90
C LEU A 91 -1.97 -19.36 -23.42
N ALA A 92 -1.38 -18.28 -22.87
CA ALA A 92 -0.17 -17.67 -23.40
C ALA A 92 1.01 -17.78 -22.43
N ASP A 93 2.23 -17.86 -22.99
CA ASP A 93 3.49 -17.89 -22.21
C ASP A 93 3.80 -16.54 -21.59
N ALA A 94 3.38 -15.45 -22.24
CA ALA A 94 3.55 -14.10 -21.74
C ALA A 94 2.33 -13.24 -22.06
N VAL A 95 1.83 -12.52 -21.05
CA VAL A 95 0.70 -11.60 -21.24
C VAL A 95 1.13 -10.18 -20.85
N TYR A 96 0.87 -9.25 -21.74
CA TYR A 96 1.12 -7.83 -21.53
C TYR A 96 -0.20 -7.05 -21.55
N VAL A 97 -0.22 -5.95 -20.82
CA VAL A 97 -1.22 -4.90 -21.00
C VAL A 97 -0.56 -3.72 -21.67
N ALA A 98 -1.18 -3.15 -22.69
CA ALA A 98 -0.70 -1.98 -23.41
C ALA A 98 -1.60 -0.79 -23.12
N LEU A 99 -1.01 0.31 -22.68
CA LEU A 99 -1.68 1.55 -22.31
C LEU A 99 -1.01 2.73 -23.04
N PRO A 100 -1.75 3.81 -23.31
CA PRO A 100 -1.13 5.07 -23.72
C PRO A 100 -0.15 5.53 -22.63
N ARG A 101 1.03 6.03 -23.05
CA ARG A 101 1.98 6.61 -22.10
C ARG A 101 1.34 7.78 -21.34
N PRO A 102 1.31 7.77 -20.01
CA PRO A 102 0.80 8.90 -19.24
C PRO A 102 1.61 10.17 -19.48
N ALA A 103 0.93 11.32 -19.52
CA ALA A 103 1.60 12.61 -19.56
C ALA A 103 2.29 12.93 -18.22
N GLU A 104 1.74 12.42 -17.13
CA GLU A 104 2.26 12.60 -15.78
C GLU A 104 3.50 11.74 -15.53
N PRO A 105 4.41 12.20 -14.68
CA PRO A 105 5.58 11.42 -14.29
C PRO A 105 5.23 10.07 -13.67
N LEU A 106 5.96 9.02 -14.03
CA LEU A 106 5.76 7.64 -13.56
C LEU A 106 6.31 7.41 -12.15
N HIS A 107 5.97 8.30 -11.22
CA HIS A 107 6.32 8.21 -9.81
C HIS A 107 5.12 8.55 -8.92
N GLY A 108 5.24 8.28 -7.64
CA GLY A 108 4.16 8.49 -6.68
C GLY A 108 3.41 7.21 -6.28
N LYS A 109 2.59 7.34 -5.23
CA LYS A 109 1.92 6.19 -4.59
C LYS A 109 1.02 5.41 -5.54
N ARG A 110 0.27 6.11 -6.41
CA ARG A 110 -0.65 5.50 -7.38
C ARG A 110 0.10 4.63 -8.40
N TRP A 111 1.20 5.15 -8.95
CA TRP A 111 2.03 4.41 -9.90
C TRP A 111 2.68 3.18 -9.25
N HIS A 112 3.23 3.32 -8.04
CA HIS A 112 3.80 2.19 -7.32
C HIS A 112 2.76 1.11 -7.01
N ALA A 113 1.54 1.49 -6.65
CA ALA A 113 0.45 0.55 -6.41
C ALA A 113 0.06 -0.21 -7.68
N LEU A 114 -0.08 0.50 -8.82
CA LEU A 114 -0.38 -0.07 -10.13
C LEU A 114 0.70 -1.07 -10.57
N ARG A 115 1.95 -0.64 -10.56
CA ARG A 115 3.10 -1.49 -10.90
C ARG A 115 3.18 -2.73 -10.01
N HIS A 116 2.93 -2.58 -8.72
CA HIS A 116 2.92 -3.70 -7.78
C HIS A 116 1.78 -4.68 -8.08
N LEU A 117 0.59 -4.16 -8.43
CA LEU A 117 -0.57 -4.99 -8.77
C LEU A 117 -0.31 -5.81 -10.05
N LEU A 118 0.16 -5.18 -11.13
CA LEU A 118 0.49 -5.88 -12.38
C LEU A 118 1.56 -6.96 -12.16
N ARG A 119 2.61 -6.66 -11.39
CA ARG A 119 3.63 -7.64 -11.05
C ARG A 119 3.10 -8.80 -10.21
N ARG A 120 2.15 -8.56 -9.31
CA ARG A 120 1.50 -9.62 -8.55
C ARG A 120 0.63 -10.52 -9.40
N LEU A 121 0.09 -9.99 -10.47
CA LEU A 121 -0.66 -10.73 -11.48
C LEU A 121 0.25 -11.32 -12.57
N GLU A 122 1.58 -11.17 -12.43
CA GLU A 122 2.57 -11.67 -13.40
C GLU A 122 2.33 -11.16 -14.83
N LEU A 123 1.79 -9.94 -14.94
CA LEU A 123 1.54 -9.27 -16.21
C LEU A 123 2.67 -8.33 -16.57
N GLY A 124 3.02 -8.25 -17.86
CA GLY A 124 3.89 -7.24 -18.41
C GLY A 124 3.16 -5.92 -18.67
N LEU A 125 3.90 -4.85 -18.87
CA LEU A 125 3.33 -3.53 -19.20
C LEU A 125 4.08 -2.90 -20.38
N LEU A 126 3.33 -2.50 -21.38
CA LEU A 126 3.77 -1.70 -22.51
C LEU A 126 3.15 -0.30 -22.44
N PHE A 127 3.91 0.72 -22.79
CA PHE A 127 3.38 2.03 -23.08
C PHE A 127 3.49 2.35 -24.57
N VAL A 128 2.39 2.85 -25.12
CA VAL A 128 2.34 3.38 -26.49
C VAL A 128 2.41 4.91 -26.41
N SER A 129 3.43 5.50 -27.00
CA SER A 129 3.60 6.95 -27.10
C SER A 129 3.21 7.43 -28.47
N PHE A 130 2.40 8.48 -28.54
CA PHE A 130 2.02 9.18 -29.76
C PHE A 130 2.70 10.56 -29.75
N THR A 131 3.89 10.64 -30.31
CA THR A 131 4.61 11.90 -30.52
C THR A 131 4.58 12.24 -32.00
N THR A 132 5.05 13.43 -32.37
CA THR A 132 5.24 13.82 -33.79
C THR A 132 6.21 12.86 -34.49
N GLY A 133 5.64 11.94 -35.28
CA GLY A 133 6.37 10.86 -35.94
C GLY A 133 5.68 9.51 -35.80
N LYS A 134 6.44 8.42 -35.88
CA LYS A 134 5.92 7.07 -35.71
C LYS A 134 5.61 6.82 -34.22
N PRO A 135 4.48 6.13 -33.90
CA PRO A 135 4.21 5.68 -32.55
C PRO A 135 5.37 4.82 -32.03
N ASN A 136 5.71 4.99 -30.74
CA ASN A 136 6.79 4.25 -30.10
C ASN A 136 6.25 3.39 -28.94
N ILE A 137 6.74 2.14 -28.86
CA ILE A 137 6.43 1.19 -27.80
C ILE A 137 7.57 1.17 -26.77
N GLN A 138 7.23 1.42 -25.51
CA GLN A 138 8.15 1.27 -24.39
C GLN A 138 7.77 0.05 -23.56
N ILE A 139 8.66 -0.92 -23.43
CA ILE A 139 8.49 -2.01 -22.46
C ILE A 139 8.82 -1.43 -21.07
N VAL A 140 7.82 -1.35 -20.21
CA VAL A 140 8.00 -0.83 -18.84
C VAL A 140 8.56 -1.93 -17.92
N PHE A 141 8.02 -3.15 -18.07
CA PHE A 141 8.57 -4.37 -17.47
C PHE A 141 7.92 -5.61 -18.12
N HIS A 142 8.64 -6.70 -18.06
CA HIS A 142 8.19 -8.01 -18.55
C HIS A 142 7.32 -8.73 -17.50
N PRO A 143 6.44 -9.66 -17.95
CA PRO A 143 5.79 -10.60 -17.05
C PRO A 143 6.87 -11.48 -16.41
N THR A 144 6.81 -11.62 -15.10
CA THR A 144 7.77 -12.44 -14.35
C THR A 144 7.04 -13.11 -13.18
N PRO A 145 7.40 -14.37 -12.82
CA PRO A 145 6.83 -15.05 -11.67
C PRO A 145 6.96 -14.18 -10.40
N PHE A 146 5.87 -14.09 -9.65
CA PHE A 146 5.81 -13.24 -8.46
C PHE A 146 6.05 -14.04 -7.17
N ALA A 147 7.21 -13.86 -6.57
CA ALA A 147 7.50 -14.39 -5.24
C ALA A 147 6.91 -13.49 -4.15
N ARG A 148 5.89 -13.99 -3.43
CA ARG A 148 5.27 -13.25 -2.32
C ARG A 148 6.21 -13.11 -1.14
N LYS A 149 6.73 -11.91 -0.91
CA LYS A 149 7.50 -11.57 0.29
C LYS A 149 6.59 -10.93 1.35
N ARG A 150 6.67 -11.43 2.59
CA ARG A 150 5.97 -10.83 3.73
C ARG A 150 6.79 -9.66 4.29
N ASP A 151 6.15 -8.54 4.54
CA ASP A 151 6.77 -7.42 5.28
C ASP A 151 6.73 -7.72 6.78
N HIS A 152 7.79 -8.37 7.27
CA HIS A 152 7.92 -8.75 8.67
C HIS A 152 7.97 -7.55 9.62
N ARG A 153 8.47 -6.39 9.16
CA ARG A 153 8.52 -5.16 9.97
C ARG A 153 7.10 -4.62 10.19
N ARG A 154 6.33 -4.45 9.12
CA ARG A 154 4.93 -3.99 9.20
C ARG A 154 4.06 -4.99 9.95
N ARG A 155 4.24 -6.29 9.73
CA ARG A 155 3.53 -7.32 10.47
C ARG A 155 3.80 -7.23 11.97
N ARG A 156 5.06 -7.10 12.41
CA ARG A 156 5.41 -6.95 13.82
C ARG A 156 4.84 -5.65 14.41
N ALA A 157 4.84 -4.55 13.66
CA ALA A 157 4.23 -3.30 14.09
C ALA A 157 2.72 -3.45 14.31
N LEU A 158 2.03 -4.11 13.36
CA LEU A 158 0.60 -4.38 13.47
C LEU A 158 0.27 -5.29 14.68
N LEU A 159 1.03 -6.36 14.88
CA LEU A 159 0.85 -7.24 16.03
C LEU A 159 1.07 -6.52 17.36
N ARG A 160 2.09 -5.64 17.44
CA ARG A 160 2.30 -4.83 18.66
C ARG A 160 1.13 -3.87 18.92
N GLU A 161 0.56 -3.30 17.88
CA GLU A 161 -0.62 -2.42 18.00
C GLU A 161 -1.85 -3.22 18.47
N VAL A 162 -2.11 -4.38 17.87
CA VAL A 162 -3.23 -5.26 18.28
C VAL A 162 -3.08 -5.72 19.73
N ASN A 163 -1.90 -6.24 20.10
CA ASN A 163 -1.64 -6.76 21.45
C ASN A 163 -1.52 -5.65 22.51
N GLY A 164 -1.34 -4.41 22.09
CA GLY A 164 -1.22 -3.26 23.00
C GLY A 164 -2.57 -2.62 23.35
N ARG A 165 -3.68 -3.09 22.77
CA ARG A 165 -5.04 -2.63 23.10
C ARG A 165 -5.72 -3.60 24.04
N SER A 166 -6.46 -3.09 25.03
CA SER A 166 -7.23 -3.91 25.96
C SER A 166 -8.57 -4.35 25.35
N LYS A 167 -9.20 -3.45 24.55
CA LYS A 167 -10.50 -3.67 23.89
C LYS A 167 -10.53 -2.97 22.53
N ASP A 168 -11.53 -3.30 21.72
CA ASP A 168 -11.78 -2.60 20.46
C ASP A 168 -12.75 -1.44 20.66
N PHE A 169 -12.21 -0.23 20.88
CA PHE A 169 -12.96 1.02 20.96
C PHE A 169 -13.12 1.72 19.59
N ASN A 170 -12.54 1.15 18.52
CA ASN A 170 -12.67 1.70 17.19
C ASN A 170 -13.76 0.94 16.41
N ARG A 171 -14.65 1.69 15.75
CA ARG A 171 -15.58 1.09 14.80
C ARG A 171 -14.91 0.97 13.44
N GLY A 172 -14.88 -0.25 12.90
CA GLY A 172 -14.36 -0.50 11.55
C GLY A 172 -15.09 0.37 10.51
N GLY A 173 -14.34 0.89 9.52
CA GLY A 173 -14.88 1.72 8.46
C GLY A 173 -15.19 3.17 8.83
N SER A 174 -14.93 3.63 10.05
CA SER A 174 -15.13 5.02 10.46
C SER A 174 -14.09 5.93 9.77
N THR A 175 -14.57 7.01 9.16
CA THR A 175 -13.74 8.08 8.57
C THR A 175 -13.93 9.37 9.35
N GLY A 176 -12.86 10.17 9.49
CA GLY A 176 -12.93 11.50 10.12
C GLY A 176 -12.90 11.53 11.64
N ARG A 177 -12.84 10.37 12.34
CA ARG A 177 -12.65 10.31 13.81
C ARG A 177 -11.20 10.00 14.17
N LYS A 178 -10.71 10.59 15.25
CA LYS A 178 -9.40 10.25 15.82
C LYS A 178 -9.45 8.83 16.35
N LEU A 179 -8.66 7.94 15.74
CA LEU A 179 -8.60 6.53 16.15
C LEU A 179 -7.92 6.38 17.53
N VAL A 180 -8.43 5.47 18.33
CA VAL A 180 -7.79 5.01 19.58
C VAL A 180 -6.69 4.04 19.19
N THR A 181 -5.43 4.48 19.28
CA THR A 181 -4.23 3.62 19.14
C THR A 181 -3.85 3.03 20.49
N ALA A 182 -3.05 1.96 20.51
CA ALA A 182 -2.53 1.39 21.74
C ALA A 182 -1.78 2.42 22.61
N TYR A 183 -1.08 3.39 22.00
CA TYR A 183 -0.43 4.47 22.74
C TYR A 183 -1.46 5.43 23.36
N ARG A 184 -2.49 5.85 22.59
CA ARG A 184 -3.54 6.74 23.08
C ARG A 184 -4.34 6.10 24.20
N GLU A 185 -4.68 4.84 24.07
CA GLU A 185 -5.37 4.07 25.07
C GLU A 185 -4.61 4.04 26.41
N ASN A 186 -3.31 3.71 26.36
CA ASN A 186 -2.47 3.74 27.56
C ASN A 186 -2.31 5.16 28.13
N ALA A 187 -2.24 6.20 27.28
CA ALA A 187 -2.16 7.59 27.74
C ALA A 187 -3.47 8.04 28.44
N ILE A 188 -4.64 7.63 27.95
CA ILE A 188 -5.93 7.84 28.62
C ILE A 188 -5.95 7.13 29.97
N TYR A 189 -5.45 5.89 30.07
CA TYR A 189 -5.38 5.18 31.35
C TYR A 189 -4.50 5.94 32.36
N VAL A 190 -3.32 6.42 31.93
CA VAL A 190 -2.44 7.25 32.77
C VAL A 190 -3.13 8.56 33.18
N ALA A 191 -3.87 9.19 32.25
CA ALA A 191 -4.62 10.42 32.53
C ALA A 191 -5.73 10.19 33.56
N CYS A 192 -6.47 9.09 33.48
CA CYS A 192 -7.46 8.70 34.49
C CYS A 192 -6.81 8.45 35.86
N GLY A 193 -5.61 7.85 35.92
CA GLY A 193 -4.88 7.67 37.16
C GLY A 193 -4.45 9.00 37.79
N LEU A 194 -3.99 9.96 37.01
CA LEU A 194 -3.70 11.31 37.51
C LEU A 194 -4.94 12.12 37.87
N GLU A 195 -6.05 11.90 37.18
CA GLU A 195 -7.34 12.50 37.58
C GLU A 195 -7.79 12.02 38.96
N ALA A 196 -7.61 10.74 39.26
CA ALA A 196 -8.02 10.12 40.53
C ALA A 196 -7.08 10.47 41.70
N LEU A 197 -5.76 10.53 41.47
CA LEU A 197 -4.77 10.72 42.52
C LEU A 197 -4.27 12.17 42.67
N GLY A 198 -4.49 13.03 41.66
CA GLY A 198 -3.81 14.30 41.57
C GLY A 198 -2.35 14.14 41.15
N ASP A 199 -1.42 14.77 41.86
CA ASP A 199 0.01 14.67 41.62
C ASP A 199 0.54 13.28 41.99
N ALA A 200 1.09 12.57 41.01
CA ALA A 200 1.54 11.19 41.27
C ALA A 200 2.83 10.82 40.53
N SER A 201 3.53 9.84 41.11
CA SER A 201 4.71 9.25 40.45
C SER A 201 4.30 8.15 39.45
N PRO A 202 5.19 7.85 38.48
CA PRO A 202 4.97 6.72 37.56
C PRO A 202 4.86 5.36 38.34
N ALA A 203 5.50 5.23 39.46
CA ALA A 203 5.42 4.04 40.32
C ALA A 203 4.02 3.89 40.92
N THR A 204 3.50 4.96 41.49
CA THR A 204 2.14 5.01 42.09
C THR A 204 1.08 4.71 41.01
N LEU A 205 1.20 5.31 39.84
CA LEU A 205 0.28 5.06 38.72
C LEU A 205 0.31 3.60 38.26
N ARG A 206 1.50 2.97 38.20
CA ARG A 206 1.59 1.54 37.86
C ARG A 206 0.87 0.63 38.85
N ASN A 207 0.85 0.99 40.12
CA ASN A 207 0.11 0.24 41.11
C ASN A 207 -1.42 0.26 40.87
N LEU A 208 -1.91 1.27 40.16
CA LEU A 208 -3.29 1.35 39.65
C LEU A 208 -3.53 0.56 38.35
N GLY A 209 -2.53 -0.16 37.84
CA GLY A 209 -2.66 -0.97 36.62
C GLY A 209 -2.29 -0.29 35.34
N THR A 210 -1.78 0.96 35.33
CA THR A 210 -1.46 1.71 34.12
C THR A 210 -0.33 1.08 33.26
N GLY A 211 0.35 0.08 33.79
CA GLY A 211 1.28 -0.79 33.07
C GLY A 211 2.71 -0.26 32.95
N PRO A 212 3.60 -1.05 32.36
CA PRO A 212 5.05 -0.76 32.36
C PRO A 212 5.45 0.46 31.50
N LYS A 213 4.57 0.89 30.58
CA LYS A 213 4.84 2.04 29.69
C LYS A 213 4.55 3.40 30.31
N THR A 214 3.98 3.45 31.53
CA THR A 214 3.57 4.68 32.23
C THR A 214 4.67 5.75 32.25
N HIS A 215 5.90 5.41 32.65
CA HIS A 215 7.00 6.35 32.68
C HIS A 215 7.33 6.91 31.28
N ALA A 216 7.39 6.06 30.25
CA ALA A 216 7.68 6.47 28.88
C ALA A 216 6.59 7.39 28.31
N ILE A 217 5.31 7.13 28.66
CA ILE A 217 4.17 7.96 28.23
C ILE A 217 4.25 9.35 28.87
N LEU A 218 4.47 9.42 30.18
CA LEU A 218 4.61 10.68 30.92
C LEU A 218 5.83 11.49 30.44
N TYR A 219 6.96 10.82 30.22
CA TYR A 219 8.18 11.47 29.75
C TYR A 219 8.07 11.98 28.30
N SER A 220 7.55 11.16 27.38
CA SER A 220 7.40 11.53 25.97
C SER A 220 6.32 12.56 25.74
N ASN A 221 5.26 12.53 26.55
CA ASN A 221 4.14 13.47 26.58
C ASN A 221 3.65 13.91 25.18
N VAL A 222 3.49 12.95 24.26
CA VAL A 222 3.23 13.18 22.83
C VAL A 222 1.99 14.05 22.57
N TYR A 223 1.03 14.06 23.49
CA TYR A 223 -0.21 14.81 23.39
C TYR A 223 -0.23 16.08 24.24
N ASP A 224 0.83 16.37 24.97
CA ASP A 224 0.94 17.47 25.93
C ASP A 224 -0.17 17.46 27.02
N TRP A 225 -0.55 16.28 27.47
CA TRP A 225 -1.58 16.08 28.49
C TRP A 225 -1.05 16.14 29.93
N PHE A 226 0.26 16.03 30.12
CA PHE A 226 0.90 15.88 31.41
C PHE A 226 1.87 17.02 31.68
N GLU A 227 2.00 17.39 32.93
CA GLU A 227 2.98 18.35 33.43
C GLU A 227 3.85 17.67 34.48
N ARG A 228 5.15 17.90 34.40
CA ARG A 228 6.06 17.48 35.44
C ARG A 228 6.16 18.58 36.49
N VAL A 229 5.60 18.34 37.69
CA VAL A 229 5.54 19.32 38.79
C VAL A 229 6.72 19.22 39.72
N ASP A 230 7.34 18.03 39.85
CA ASP A 230 8.57 17.80 40.61
C ASP A 230 9.34 16.62 40.05
N ARG A 231 10.50 16.30 40.67
CA ARG A 231 11.34 15.18 40.25
C ARG A 231 10.58 13.85 40.34
N GLY A 232 10.16 13.36 39.18
CA GLY A 232 9.41 12.09 39.07
C GLY A 232 7.94 12.19 39.48
N VAL A 233 7.37 13.40 39.61
CA VAL A 233 5.96 13.64 39.94
C VAL A 233 5.31 14.38 38.78
N TYR A 234 4.15 13.90 38.37
CA TYR A 234 3.41 14.42 37.23
C TYR A 234 1.97 14.78 37.60
N ARG A 235 1.40 15.74 36.88
CA ARG A 235 0.04 16.24 37.01
C ARG A 235 -0.67 16.20 35.67
N LEU A 236 -2.00 16.03 35.69
CA LEU A 236 -2.85 16.12 34.51
C LEU A 236 -3.11 17.60 34.16
N LYS A 237 -2.79 18.00 32.90
CA LYS A 237 -3.10 19.32 32.36
C LYS A 237 -4.57 19.41 31.92
N ASP A 238 -5.06 20.63 31.64
CA ASP A 238 -6.40 20.84 31.10
C ASP A 238 -6.61 20.15 29.76
N ALA A 239 -5.62 20.15 28.86
CA ALA A 239 -5.65 19.38 27.61
C ALA A 239 -5.86 17.86 27.84
N GLY A 240 -5.35 17.32 28.93
CA GLY A 240 -5.61 15.94 29.31
C GLY A 240 -7.04 15.73 29.81
N ARG A 241 -7.62 16.69 30.57
CA ARG A 241 -9.02 16.65 31.00
C ARG A 241 -9.98 16.74 29.80
N GLU A 242 -9.70 17.62 28.85
CA GLU A 242 -10.44 17.71 27.59
C GLU A 242 -10.39 16.38 26.80
N ALA A 243 -9.24 15.74 26.76
CA ALA A 243 -9.09 14.43 26.12
C ALA A 243 -9.91 13.35 26.84
N LEU A 244 -9.96 13.34 28.17
CA LEU A 244 -10.84 12.40 28.92
C LEU A 244 -12.33 12.61 28.59
N ALA A 245 -12.74 13.84 28.32
CA ALA A 245 -14.08 14.14 27.85
C ALA A 245 -14.31 13.72 26.38
N GLU A 246 -13.34 13.95 25.49
CA GLU A 246 -13.39 13.50 24.07
C GLU A 246 -13.51 11.98 23.96
N TYR A 247 -12.84 11.24 24.84
CA TYR A 247 -12.83 9.76 24.87
C TYR A 247 -13.61 9.20 26.05
N ALA A 248 -14.79 9.73 26.33
CA ALA A 248 -15.59 9.45 27.53
C ALA A 248 -15.84 7.95 27.80
N ASP A 249 -16.15 7.16 26.75
CA ASP A 249 -16.38 5.71 26.87
C ASP A 249 -15.13 4.98 27.37
N LEU A 250 -13.97 5.34 26.81
CA LEU A 250 -12.67 4.76 27.16
C LEU A 250 -12.25 5.21 28.58
N ALA A 251 -12.39 6.50 28.86
CA ALA A 251 -12.11 7.05 30.20
C ALA A 251 -13.00 6.43 31.26
N GLY A 252 -14.30 6.26 30.96
CA GLY A 252 -15.25 5.59 31.85
C GLY A 252 -14.88 4.12 32.16
N HIS A 253 -14.32 3.42 31.18
CA HIS A 253 -13.79 2.07 31.41
C HIS A 253 -12.61 2.10 32.37
N TYR A 254 -11.61 2.95 32.15
CA TYR A 254 -10.42 2.98 33.02
C TYR A 254 -10.65 3.59 34.40
N ARG A 255 -11.59 4.52 34.55
CA ARG A 255 -12.02 5.01 35.87
C ARG A 255 -12.56 3.85 36.77
N LYS A 256 -13.30 2.91 36.16
CA LYS A 256 -13.79 1.72 36.87
C LYS A 256 -12.65 0.77 37.24
N GLU A 257 -11.68 0.57 36.39
CA GLU A 257 -10.50 -0.25 36.65
C GLU A 257 -9.65 0.36 37.77
N ILE A 258 -9.45 1.67 37.79
CA ILE A 258 -8.72 2.41 38.81
C ILE A 258 -9.43 2.31 40.16
N ALA A 259 -10.75 2.56 40.21
CA ALA A 259 -11.53 2.44 41.44
C ALA A 259 -11.45 1.03 42.05
N ARG A 260 -11.48 -0.01 41.21
CA ARG A 260 -11.29 -1.39 41.65
C ARG A 260 -9.89 -1.61 42.24
N ALA A 261 -8.84 -1.14 41.57
CA ALA A 261 -7.46 -1.28 42.04
C ALA A 261 -7.23 -0.54 43.40
N GLN A 262 -7.90 0.60 43.61
CA GLN A 262 -7.83 1.32 44.88
C GLN A 262 -8.52 0.55 46.02
N SER A 263 -9.70 -0.02 45.78
CA SER A 263 -10.41 -0.82 46.79
C SER A 263 -9.67 -2.10 47.20
N GLU A 264 -8.94 -2.71 46.26
CA GLU A 264 -8.11 -3.90 46.52
C GLU A 264 -6.83 -3.59 47.31
N GLN A 265 -6.37 -2.34 47.35
CA GLN A 265 -5.20 -1.89 48.12
C GLN A 265 -5.57 -1.47 49.56
N GLU A 266 -6.85 -1.18 49.83
CA GLU A 266 -7.36 -0.79 51.14
C GLU A 266 -7.86 -1.99 51.97
N SER A 267 -7.96 -3.17 51.35
CA SER A 267 -8.39 -4.43 51.95
C SER A 267 -7.23 -5.29 52.39
#